data_6e54a34fb49967bf3f7f5b09094e33b9
#
_entry.id   6e54a34fb49967bf3f7f5b09094e33b9
#
_cell.length_a   1.000
_cell.length_b   1.000
_cell.length_c   1.000
_cell.angle_alpha   90.00
_cell.angle_beta   90.00
_cell.angle_gamma   90.00
#
_symmetry.space_group_name_H-M   'P 1'
#
loop_
_entity.id
_entity.type
_entity.pdbx_description
1 polymer ?
#
loop_
_entity_poly.entity_id
_entity_poly.type
_entity_poly.pdbx_seq_one_letter_code
_entity_poly.pdbx_strand_id
1 'polypeptide(L)'
;MKDKMILLLVCLIPSVILAQTNTTVAIKDMVIKEPYIYAIEREGRLRVWQIDTQKEASITYDTNCVFTAIALDRNKNVVVGTKDGKLFSISGNGLQLFKQLRKPYVIEHIVFNSQNHPYLVVPNALYCPITDSYWTEFYHDYSPMIVQKRYLFFFKKQIKTYFLSPSRIFVDNNDVIWMTSYYGEFGGSLQLFDSKERKIINTPIKELKLGLFFPQSIFSDGKTDAVYIASGIQHFVPSGDIFKIQDYTAEKILDNEDRPRDERLFIGASTIDPTTQTLYIATQKGIYKTPLPENGRITTMKLLFNPQLYWEREPLAIGAKMAIEKLWFTDGKLFFLSYQNGIGVYQEGVVDYLNIQ
;
A
#
# COMPACT_ATOMS: atom_id res chain seq x y z
N MET A 1 -48.51 57.19 -19.89
CA MET A 1 -47.43 56.63 -19.11
C MET A 1 -47.19 55.21 -19.64
N LYS A 2 -46.09 55.00 -20.34
CA LYS A 2 -45.72 53.69 -20.94
C LYS A 2 -44.60 53.05 -20.06
N ASP A 3 -44.99 52.02 -19.38
CA ASP A 3 -44.03 51.24 -18.59
C ASP A 3 -43.18 50.38 -19.51
N LYS A 4 -41.89 50.65 -19.52
CA LYS A 4 -40.89 49.83 -20.21
C LYS A 4 -40.47 48.68 -19.27
N MET A 5 -40.95 47.48 -19.57
CA MET A 5 -40.51 46.26 -18.97
C MET A 5 -39.12 45.87 -19.55
N ILE A 6 -38.07 45.99 -18.75
CA ILE A 6 -36.73 45.56 -19.14
C ILE A 6 -36.65 44.05 -18.84
N LEU A 7 -36.63 43.26 -19.92
CA LEU A 7 -36.43 41.82 -19.88
C LEU A 7 -34.91 41.53 -19.68
N LEU A 8 -34.54 41.14 -18.47
CA LEU A 8 -33.17 40.75 -18.16
C LEU A 8 -32.95 39.31 -18.67
N LEU A 9 -32.29 39.19 -19.83
CA LEU A 9 -31.91 37.92 -20.42
C LEU A 9 -30.66 37.40 -19.68
N VAL A 10 -30.84 36.54 -18.68
CA VAL A 10 -29.72 35.83 -18.04
C VAL A 10 -29.27 34.72 -18.98
N CYS A 11 -28.19 34.95 -19.71
CA CYS A 11 -27.51 33.90 -20.47
C CYS A 11 -26.88 32.92 -19.47
N LEU A 12 -27.57 31.81 -19.23
CA LEU A 12 -26.96 30.62 -18.64
C LEU A 12 -25.98 30.05 -19.68
N ILE A 13 -24.73 30.41 -19.54
CA ILE A 13 -23.63 29.71 -20.23
C ILE A 13 -23.54 28.36 -19.54
N PRO A 14 -23.83 27.23 -20.19
CA PRO A 14 -23.54 25.94 -19.64
C PRO A 14 -22.00 25.86 -19.54
N SER A 15 -21.47 25.82 -18.31
CA SER A 15 -20.07 25.43 -18.07
C SER A 15 -19.92 24.02 -18.59
N VAL A 16 -19.48 23.89 -19.84
CA VAL A 16 -19.03 22.63 -20.39
C VAL A 16 -17.79 22.29 -19.57
N ILE A 17 -17.98 21.48 -18.53
CA ILE A 17 -16.88 20.75 -17.90
C ILE A 17 -16.38 19.82 -19.00
N LEU A 18 -15.34 20.24 -19.70
CA LEU A 18 -14.52 19.36 -20.52
C LEU A 18 -14.00 18.30 -19.56
N ALA A 19 -14.67 17.16 -19.52
CA ALA A 19 -14.10 15.96 -18.94
C ALA A 19 -12.79 15.71 -19.72
N GLN A 20 -11.68 16.06 -19.09
CA GLN A 20 -10.38 15.67 -19.60
C GLN A 20 -10.37 14.14 -19.63
N THR A 21 -10.43 13.57 -20.83
CA THR A 21 -10.14 12.17 -21.08
C THR A 21 -8.63 11.97 -20.93
N ASN A 22 -8.15 12.10 -19.70
CA ASN A 22 -6.79 11.75 -19.38
C ASN A 22 -6.77 10.23 -19.25
N THR A 23 -6.12 9.56 -20.17
CA THR A 23 -5.66 8.18 -19.97
C THR A 23 -4.70 8.21 -18.79
N THR A 24 -5.24 8.01 -17.58
CA THR A 24 -4.44 8.04 -16.36
C THR A 24 -3.53 6.82 -16.36
N VAL A 25 -2.24 7.07 -16.32
CA VAL A 25 -1.24 6.01 -16.22
C VAL A 25 -1.44 5.26 -14.89
N ALA A 26 -1.64 3.96 -14.97
CA ALA A 26 -1.85 3.14 -13.78
C ALA A 26 -0.54 2.99 -13.00
N ILE A 27 -0.46 3.59 -11.82
CA ILE A 27 0.66 3.48 -10.91
C ILE A 27 0.54 2.17 -10.10
N LYS A 28 1.66 1.46 -9.98
CA LYS A 28 1.77 0.24 -9.18
C LYS A 28 2.17 0.54 -7.73
N ASP A 29 3.17 1.38 -7.57
CA ASP A 29 3.75 1.72 -6.27
C ASP A 29 4.47 3.05 -6.32
N MET A 30 4.65 3.69 -5.16
CA MET A 30 5.38 4.94 -5.05
C MET A 30 6.04 5.12 -3.70
N VAL A 31 7.03 6.01 -3.66
CA VAL A 31 7.61 6.57 -2.43
C VAL A 31 7.72 8.08 -2.54
N ILE A 32 7.67 8.75 -1.40
CA ILE A 32 7.79 10.19 -1.29
C ILE A 32 9.14 10.50 -0.65
N LYS A 33 9.97 11.22 -1.38
CA LYS A 33 11.21 11.82 -0.89
C LYS A 33 11.21 13.27 -1.31
N GLU A 34 10.75 14.15 -0.43
CA GLU A 34 10.62 15.57 -0.75
C GLU A 34 11.88 16.17 -1.36
N PRO A 35 11.71 17.02 -2.35
CA PRO A 35 10.44 17.53 -2.91
C PRO A 35 9.85 16.68 -4.05
N TYR A 36 10.19 15.39 -4.14
CA TYR A 36 9.80 14.52 -5.25
C TYR A 36 8.95 13.33 -4.82
N ILE A 37 8.07 12.89 -5.74
CA ILE A 37 7.41 11.59 -5.72
C ILE A 37 8.09 10.73 -6.78
N TYR A 38 8.49 9.53 -6.38
CA TYR A 38 9.02 8.50 -7.28
C TYR A 38 7.99 7.39 -7.36
N ALA A 39 7.55 7.05 -8.56
CA ALA A 39 6.53 6.03 -8.75
C ALA A 39 6.90 5.05 -9.87
N ILE A 40 6.40 3.84 -9.74
CA ILE A 40 6.50 2.79 -10.75
C ILE A 40 5.13 2.59 -11.36
N GLU A 41 5.04 2.69 -12.68
CA GLU A 41 3.85 2.33 -13.44
C GLU A 41 3.62 0.82 -13.41
N ARG A 42 2.40 0.37 -13.65
CA ARG A 42 2.11 -1.07 -13.76
C ARG A 42 2.87 -1.75 -14.88
N GLU A 43 3.23 -1.01 -15.92
CA GLU A 43 4.07 -1.48 -17.02
C GLU A 43 5.57 -1.53 -16.68
N GLY A 44 5.94 -1.01 -15.51
CA GLY A 44 7.32 -1.06 -14.99
C GLY A 44 8.18 0.13 -15.40
N ARG A 45 7.61 1.24 -15.81
CA ARG A 45 8.35 2.48 -15.99
C ARG A 45 8.53 3.20 -14.66
N LEU A 46 9.67 3.84 -14.47
CA LEU A 46 9.94 4.71 -13.34
C LEU A 46 9.67 6.15 -13.73
N ARG A 47 8.85 6.84 -12.93
CA ARG A 47 8.56 8.25 -13.09
C ARG A 47 8.87 9.04 -11.83
N VAL A 48 9.16 10.31 -12.02
CA VAL A 48 9.48 11.24 -10.93
C VAL A 48 8.71 12.54 -11.14
N TRP A 49 8.03 13.02 -10.12
CA TRP A 49 7.35 14.32 -10.14
C TRP A 49 7.82 15.18 -8.99
N GLN A 50 7.96 16.46 -9.26
CA GLN A 50 8.14 17.46 -8.22
C GLN A 50 6.78 17.82 -7.62
N ILE A 51 6.65 17.73 -6.30
CA ILE A 51 5.37 17.87 -5.59
C ILE A 51 4.73 19.24 -5.83
N ASP A 52 5.48 20.31 -5.60
CA ASP A 52 4.94 21.67 -5.62
C ASP A 52 4.59 22.18 -7.02
N THR A 53 5.33 21.77 -8.03
CA THR A 53 5.10 22.19 -9.42
C THR A 53 4.26 21.21 -10.23
N GLN A 54 4.05 20.00 -9.69
CA GLN A 54 3.41 18.88 -10.37
C GLN A 54 4.04 18.50 -11.72
N LYS A 55 5.28 18.95 -11.95
CA LYS A 55 6.02 18.69 -13.19
C LYS A 55 6.79 17.38 -13.09
N GLU A 56 6.77 16.63 -14.18
CA GLU A 56 7.62 15.46 -14.30
C GLU A 56 9.09 15.89 -14.39
N ALA A 57 9.92 15.26 -13.58
CA ALA A 57 11.37 15.44 -13.59
C ALA A 57 12.02 14.34 -14.44
N SER A 58 12.97 14.71 -15.26
CA SER A 58 13.72 13.75 -16.06
C SER A 58 14.63 12.88 -15.19
N ILE A 59 14.53 11.57 -15.37
CA ILE A 59 15.47 10.61 -14.80
C ILE A 59 16.04 9.74 -15.92
N THR A 60 17.36 9.57 -15.93
CA THR A 60 18.04 8.78 -16.96
C THR A 60 18.25 7.37 -16.50
N TYR A 61 17.74 6.40 -17.24
CA TYR A 61 17.97 4.97 -17.04
C TYR A 61 17.84 4.19 -18.36
N ASP A 62 18.32 2.96 -18.36
CA ASP A 62 18.12 2.04 -19.49
C ASP A 62 16.63 1.72 -19.64
N THR A 63 16.04 2.08 -20.75
CA THR A 63 14.62 1.89 -21.06
C THR A 63 14.17 0.42 -21.12
N ASN A 64 15.15 -0.52 -21.20
CA ASN A 64 14.85 -1.95 -21.11
C ASN A 64 14.63 -2.44 -19.66
N CYS A 65 14.92 -1.61 -18.65
CA CYS A 65 14.63 -1.95 -17.26
C CYS A 65 13.13 -1.93 -17.00
N VAL A 66 12.61 -3.04 -16.49
CA VAL A 66 11.22 -3.15 -16.00
C VAL A 66 11.27 -3.13 -14.47
N PHE A 67 10.89 -2.01 -13.88
CA PHE A 67 10.88 -1.83 -12.43
C PHE A 67 9.65 -2.50 -11.83
N THR A 68 9.83 -3.14 -10.68
CA THR A 68 8.78 -3.94 -10.04
C THR A 68 8.57 -3.62 -8.57
N ALA A 69 9.55 -2.99 -7.92
CA ALA A 69 9.48 -2.60 -6.51
C ALA A 69 10.22 -1.28 -6.28
N ILE A 70 9.75 -0.50 -5.32
CA ILE A 70 10.34 0.77 -4.90
C ILE A 70 10.26 0.90 -3.38
N ALA A 71 11.31 1.43 -2.76
CA ALA A 71 11.35 1.70 -1.33
C ALA A 71 12.27 2.88 -1.01
N LEU A 72 12.13 3.45 0.19
CA LEU A 72 13.14 4.29 0.80
C LEU A 72 14.01 3.43 1.72
N ASP A 73 15.33 3.63 1.62
CA ASP A 73 16.24 3.10 2.61
C ASP A 73 16.20 3.95 3.91
N ARG A 74 16.93 3.56 4.96
CA ARG A 74 16.96 4.31 6.24
C ARG A 74 17.59 5.69 6.12
N ASN A 75 18.39 5.94 5.10
CA ASN A 75 18.98 7.23 4.78
C ASN A 75 18.08 8.04 3.82
N LYS A 76 16.84 7.59 3.60
CA LYS A 76 15.88 8.17 2.66
C LYS A 76 16.39 8.19 1.20
N ASN A 77 17.29 7.28 0.81
CA ASN A 77 17.59 7.09 -0.60
C ASN A 77 16.53 6.23 -1.25
N VAL A 78 16.16 6.60 -2.47
CA VAL A 78 15.19 5.82 -3.24
C VAL A 78 15.91 4.62 -3.85
N VAL A 79 15.36 3.43 -3.60
CA VAL A 79 15.88 2.17 -4.11
C VAL A 79 14.79 1.49 -4.92
N VAL A 80 15.13 1.02 -6.12
CA VAL A 80 14.22 0.35 -7.05
C VAL A 80 14.72 -1.03 -7.41
N GLY A 81 13.79 -1.98 -7.49
CA GLY A 81 14.03 -3.35 -7.91
C GLY A 81 13.41 -3.65 -9.26
N THR A 82 14.01 -4.56 -10.03
CA THR A 82 13.59 -4.89 -11.38
C THR A 82 13.08 -6.33 -11.51
N LYS A 83 12.46 -6.59 -12.65
CA LYS A 83 11.95 -7.90 -13.04
C LYS A 83 13.06 -8.94 -13.22
N ASP A 84 14.26 -8.50 -13.61
CA ASP A 84 15.44 -9.35 -13.86
C ASP A 84 16.41 -9.41 -12.66
N GLY A 85 15.99 -8.92 -11.48
CA GLY A 85 16.75 -9.06 -10.24
C GLY A 85 17.88 -8.05 -10.06
N LYS A 86 17.79 -6.88 -10.66
CA LYS A 86 18.69 -5.77 -10.39
C LYS A 86 18.11 -4.86 -9.32
N LEU A 87 18.97 -4.36 -8.46
CA LEU A 87 18.65 -3.39 -7.43
C LEU A 87 19.46 -2.12 -7.70
N PHE A 88 18.79 -1.00 -7.85
CA PHE A 88 19.41 0.29 -8.10
C PHE A 88 19.10 1.28 -6.98
N SER A 89 20.03 2.18 -6.69
CA SER A 89 19.78 3.41 -5.95
C SER A 89 19.67 4.58 -6.92
N ILE A 90 18.79 5.55 -6.61
CA ILE A 90 18.68 6.78 -7.39
C ILE A 90 19.67 7.79 -6.82
N SER A 91 20.59 8.26 -7.67
CA SER A 91 21.60 9.27 -7.34
C SER A 91 21.56 10.39 -8.38
N GLY A 92 21.24 11.60 -7.94
CA GLY A 92 20.99 12.72 -8.88
C GLY A 92 19.89 12.36 -9.89
N ASN A 93 20.17 12.55 -11.16
CA ASN A 93 19.23 12.25 -12.25
C ASN A 93 19.43 10.86 -12.87
N GLY A 94 20.13 9.94 -12.21
CA GLY A 94 20.45 8.63 -12.77
C GLY A 94 20.30 7.49 -11.77
N LEU A 95 20.45 6.27 -12.29
CA LEU A 95 20.43 5.04 -11.52
C LEU A 95 21.84 4.51 -11.34
N GLN A 96 22.18 4.15 -10.12
CA GLN A 96 23.40 3.47 -9.77
C GLN A 96 23.07 2.03 -9.38
N LEU A 97 23.68 1.06 -10.07
CA LEU A 97 23.50 -0.36 -9.75
C LEU A 97 24.08 -0.63 -8.35
N PHE A 98 23.21 -1.02 -7.43
CA PHE A 98 23.56 -1.39 -6.06
C PHE A 98 23.91 -2.88 -5.97
N LYS A 99 23.10 -3.74 -6.60
CA LYS A 99 23.27 -5.19 -6.59
C LYS A 99 22.58 -5.84 -7.79
N GLN A 100 23.23 -6.89 -8.32
CA GLN A 100 22.60 -7.87 -9.22
C GLN A 100 22.43 -9.18 -8.45
N LEU A 101 21.22 -9.72 -8.45
CA LEU A 101 20.97 -11.04 -7.88
C LEU A 101 21.63 -12.13 -8.73
N ARG A 102 22.12 -13.19 -8.09
CA ARG A 102 22.72 -14.33 -8.82
C ARG A 102 21.73 -15.04 -9.76
N LYS A 103 20.46 -15.03 -9.38
CA LYS A 103 19.34 -15.52 -10.20
C LYS A 103 18.46 -14.34 -10.59
N PRO A 104 17.99 -14.27 -11.83
CA PRO A 104 17.17 -13.15 -12.32
C PRO A 104 15.72 -13.27 -11.78
N TYR A 105 15.57 -13.22 -10.46
CA TYR A 105 14.25 -13.22 -9.83
C TYR A 105 13.63 -11.83 -9.88
N VAL A 106 12.33 -11.78 -10.13
CA VAL A 106 11.54 -10.57 -9.94
C VAL A 106 11.66 -10.10 -8.49
N ILE A 107 11.96 -8.83 -8.28
CA ILE A 107 11.93 -8.22 -6.95
C ILE A 107 10.53 -7.67 -6.75
N GLU A 108 9.72 -8.32 -5.91
CA GLU A 108 8.30 -7.95 -5.71
C GLU A 108 8.13 -6.83 -4.69
N HIS A 109 8.93 -6.85 -3.61
CA HIS A 109 8.97 -5.81 -2.58
C HIS A 109 10.40 -5.62 -2.05
N ILE A 110 10.65 -4.44 -1.51
CA ILE A 110 11.91 -4.05 -0.87
C ILE A 110 11.57 -3.42 0.47
N VAL A 111 12.24 -3.84 1.54
CA VAL A 111 12.21 -3.18 2.85
C VAL A 111 13.62 -3.14 3.44
N PHE A 112 13.82 -2.26 4.40
CA PHE A 112 15.12 -2.08 5.07
C PHE A 112 14.94 -2.18 6.58
N ASN A 113 15.82 -2.94 7.24
CA ASN A 113 15.90 -2.98 8.70
C ASN A 113 16.65 -1.75 9.25
N SER A 114 16.80 -1.64 10.57
CA SER A 114 17.48 -0.51 11.23
C SER A 114 18.95 -0.37 10.84
N GLN A 115 19.61 -1.46 10.46
CA GLN A 115 20.99 -1.48 9.96
C GLN A 115 21.12 -1.07 8.48
N ASN A 116 20.04 -0.65 7.86
CA ASN A 116 19.94 -0.35 6.44
C ASN A 116 20.23 -1.56 5.53
N HIS A 117 20.02 -2.77 6.03
CA HIS A 117 20.11 -3.97 5.20
C HIS A 117 18.81 -4.16 4.42
N PRO A 118 18.87 -4.30 3.10
CA PRO A 118 17.70 -4.60 2.29
C PRO A 118 17.25 -6.05 2.47
N TYR A 119 15.93 -6.22 2.58
CA TYR A 119 15.24 -7.49 2.49
C TYR A 119 14.29 -7.43 1.31
N LEU A 120 14.40 -8.39 0.41
CA LEU A 120 13.68 -8.45 -0.85
C LEU A 120 12.69 -9.60 -0.83
N VAL A 121 11.45 -9.33 -1.19
CA VAL A 121 10.53 -10.41 -1.57
C VAL A 121 10.83 -10.78 -3.01
N VAL A 122 11.16 -12.02 -3.21
CA VAL A 122 11.35 -12.66 -4.52
C VAL A 122 10.41 -13.88 -4.60
N PRO A 123 10.18 -14.50 -5.74
CA PRO A 123 9.24 -15.61 -5.85
C PRO A 123 9.48 -16.70 -4.80
N ASN A 124 8.52 -16.87 -3.90
CA ASN A 124 8.49 -17.86 -2.81
C ASN A 124 9.60 -17.72 -1.75
N ALA A 125 10.24 -16.56 -1.63
CA ALA A 125 11.29 -16.35 -0.64
C ALA A 125 11.41 -14.89 -0.18
N LEU A 126 11.87 -14.72 1.05
CA LEU A 126 12.51 -13.51 1.51
C LEU A 126 14.02 -13.67 1.28
N TYR A 127 14.67 -12.66 0.74
CA TYR A 127 16.09 -12.69 0.40
C TYR A 127 16.82 -11.46 0.95
N CYS A 128 17.98 -11.67 1.57
CA CYS A 128 18.88 -10.58 1.95
C CYS A 128 20.14 -10.58 1.08
N PRO A 129 20.34 -9.57 0.22
CA PRO A 129 21.50 -9.52 -0.68
C PRO A 129 22.82 -9.25 0.01
N ILE A 130 22.82 -8.75 1.25
CA ILE A 130 24.05 -8.52 2.04
C ILE A 130 24.64 -9.85 2.51
N THR A 131 23.79 -10.77 2.97
CA THR A 131 24.21 -12.07 3.48
C THR A 131 24.04 -13.20 2.48
N ASP A 132 23.51 -12.91 1.32
CA ASP A 132 23.16 -13.88 0.26
C ASP A 132 22.30 -15.05 0.76
N SER A 133 21.37 -14.74 1.66
CA SER A 133 20.54 -15.73 2.36
C SER A 133 19.10 -15.69 1.89
N TYR A 134 18.48 -16.88 1.78
CA TYR A 134 17.09 -17.08 1.40
C TYR A 134 16.33 -17.77 2.50
N TRP A 135 15.09 -17.29 2.78
CA TRP A 135 14.14 -17.94 3.71
C TRP A 135 12.89 -18.29 2.91
N THR A 136 12.53 -19.56 2.90
CA THR A 136 11.45 -20.13 2.05
C THR A 136 10.40 -20.88 2.83
N GLU A 137 10.59 -21.08 4.14
CA GLU A 137 9.72 -21.93 4.98
C GLU A 137 8.68 -21.11 5.72
N PHE A 138 8.06 -20.13 5.05
CA PHE A 138 6.96 -19.36 5.62
C PHE A 138 5.70 -20.21 5.63
N TYR A 139 5.48 -20.92 6.73
CA TYR A 139 4.27 -21.72 6.94
C TYR A 139 3.15 -20.87 7.50
N HIS A 140 1.97 -21.04 6.95
CA HIS A 140 0.72 -20.56 7.52
C HIS A 140 -0.42 -21.50 7.14
N ASP A 141 -1.40 -21.71 8.05
CA ASP A 141 -2.53 -22.61 7.84
C ASP A 141 -3.36 -22.28 6.58
N TYR A 142 -3.34 -21.04 6.15
CA TYR A 142 -4.04 -20.55 4.96
C TYR A 142 -3.12 -20.27 3.75
N SER A 143 -1.81 -20.52 3.87
CA SER A 143 -0.90 -20.33 2.73
C SER A 143 -1.07 -21.47 1.71
N PRO A 144 -1.32 -21.16 0.43
CA PRO A 144 -1.39 -22.19 -0.58
C PRO A 144 -0.06 -22.95 -0.66
N MET A 145 -0.14 -24.25 -0.51
CA MET A 145 1.00 -25.15 -0.54
C MET A 145 1.20 -25.71 -1.93
N ILE A 146 2.37 -25.48 -2.51
CA ILE A 146 2.76 -26.12 -3.76
C ILE A 146 3.52 -27.41 -3.44
N VAL A 147 2.99 -28.54 -3.86
CA VAL A 147 3.66 -29.83 -3.75
C VAL A 147 4.35 -30.14 -5.05
N GLN A 148 5.67 -30.02 -5.07
CA GLN A 148 6.48 -30.46 -6.20
C GLN A 148 6.94 -31.90 -5.99
N LYS A 149 6.66 -32.76 -6.98
CA LYS A 149 7.16 -34.13 -7.00
C LYS A 149 8.46 -34.15 -7.80
N ARG A 150 9.60 -34.31 -7.11
CA ARG A 150 10.88 -34.54 -7.80
C ARG A 150 11.16 -36.04 -7.84
N TYR A 151 11.49 -36.53 -9.03
CA TYR A 151 11.93 -37.88 -9.26
C TYR A 151 13.44 -37.87 -9.36
N LEU A 152 14.12 -38.60 -8.50
CA LEU A 152 15.54 -38.87 -8.60
C LEU A 152 15.68 -40.39 -8.75
N PHE A 153 15.89 -40.87 -9.98
CA PHE A 153 15.85 -42.28 -10.33
C PHE A 153 14.55 -42.96 -9.84
N PHE A 154 14.65 -43.89 -8.89
CA PHE A 154 13.52 -44.62 -8.34
C PHE A 154 12.93 -43.97 -7.07
N PHE A 155 13.50 -42.88 -6.59
CA PHE A 155 13.05 -42.23 -5.38
C PHE A 155 12.16 -41.04 -5.70
N LYS A 156 10.98 -41.01 -5.10
CA LYS A 156 9.99 -39.94 -5.22
C LYS A 156 10.09 -39.04 -3.99
N LYS A 157 10.67 -37.87 -4.13
CA LYS A 157 10.70 -36.87 -3.06
C LYS A 157 9.61 -35.84 -3.30
N GLN A 158 8.72 -35.67 -2.33
CA GLN A 158 7.78 -34.56 -2.29
C GLN A 158 8.45 -33.38 -1.60
N ILE A 159 8.54 -32.25 -2.30
CA ILE A 159 8.99 -30.97 -1.72
C ILE A 159 7.75 -30.12 -1.56
N LYS A 160 7.43 -29.78 -0.33
CA LYS A 160 6.39 -28.83 0.02
C LYS A 160 7.02 -27.43 -0.01
N THR A 161 6.52 -26.55 -0.85
CA THR A 161 6.95 -25.15 -0.89
C THR A 161 5.74 -24.29 -0.59
N TYR A 162 5.87 -23.41 0.38
CA TYR A 162 4.81 -22.45 0.71
C TYR A 162 4.94 -21.25 -0.22
N PHE A 163 3.81 -20.71 -0.62
CA PHE A 163 3.76 -19.57 -1.51
C PHE A 163 3.95 -18.29 -0.69
N LEU A 164 5.05 -17.57 -0.89
CA LEU A 164 5.27 -16.25 -0.34
C LEU A 164 5.05 -15.20 -1.43
N SER A 165 3.94 -14.52 -1.39
CA SER A 165 3.64 -13.37 -2.25
C SER A 165 2.81 -12.37 -1.45
N PRO A 166 3.44 -11.63 -0.53
CA PRO A 166 2.71 -10.70 0.31
C PRO A 166 2.15 -9.55 -0.52
N SER A 167 0.91 -9.17 -0.23
CA SER A 167 0.30 -7.97 -0.80
C SER A 167 0.76 -6.70 -0.08
N ARG A 168 1.20 -6.81 1.16
CA ARG A 168 1.75 -5.72 1.98
C ARG A 168 2.96 -6.20 2.78
N ILE A 169 3.93 -5.33 2.93
CA ILE A 169 5.13 -5.56 3.72
C ILE A 169 5.46 -4.31 4.53
N PHE A 170 5.92 -4.50 5.76
CA PHE A 170 6.27 -3.44 6.70
C PHE A 170 7.40 -3.90 7.61
N VAL A 171 8.25 -2.99 8.09
CA VAL A 171 9.27 -3.25 9.11
C VAL A 171 9.00 -2.37 10.32
N ASP A 172 8.81 -3.00 11.46
CA ASP A 172 8.58 -2.28 12.71
C ASP A 172 9.87 -1.76 13.37
N ASN A 173 9.73 -1.08 14.50
CA ASN A 173 10.85 -0.53 15.26
C ASN A 173 11.76 -1.61 15.88
N ASN A 174 11.27 -2.84 16.01
CA ASN A 174 12.01 -3.98 16.52
C ASN A 174 12.73 -4.77 15.43
N ASP A 175 12.70 -4.29 14.17
CA ASP A 175 13.26 -4.96 13.00
C ASP A 175 12.53 -6.26 12.62
N VAL A 176 11.28 -6.42 13.06
CA VAL A 176 10.42 -7.49 12.56
C VAL A 176 9.80 -7.07 11.23
N ILE A 177 9.97 -7.92 10.24
CA ILE A 177 9.34 -7.78 8.92
C ILE A 177 7.97 -8.46 8.97
N TRP A 178 6.92 -7.66 8.79
CA TRP A 178 5.53 -8.05 8.74
C TRP A 178 5.11 -8.21 7.29
N MET A 179 4.59 -9.36 6.92
CA MET A 179 4.14 -9.66 5.56
C MET A 179 2.71 -10.19 5.62
N THR A 180 1.80 -9.54 4.89
CA THR A 180 0.42 -9.99 4.82
C THR A 180 0.03 -10.29 3.38
N SER A 181 -0.78 -11.32 3.19
CA SER A 181 -1.40 -11.63 1.91
C SER A 181 -2.91 -11.59 2.04
N TYR A 182 -3.56 -11.16 0.97
CA TYR A 182 -5.01 -11.06 0.87
C TYR A 182 -5.54 -12.01 -0.20
N TYR A 183 -6.45 -12.90 0.17
CA TYR A 183 -7.00 -13.95 -0.70
C TYR A 183 -8.48 -13.73 -1.02
N GLY A 184 -8.92 -12.48 -1.08
CA GLY A 184 -10.33 -12.15 -1.30
C GLY A 184 -11.19 -12.59 -0.12
N GLU A 185 -12.35 -13.16 -0.40
CA GLU A 185 -13.29 -13.67 0.61
C GLU A 185 -12.77 -14.86 1.43
N PHE A 186 -11.67 -15.46 1.00
CA PHE A 186 -11.02 -16.59 1.68
C PHE A 186 -10.09 -16.18 2.81
N GLY A 187 -10.10 -14.89 3.19
CA GLY A 187 -9.27 -14.36 4.27
C GLY A 187 -7.90 -13.88 3.83
N GLY A 188 -6.95 -13.98 4.72
CA GLY A 188 -5.58 -13.55 4.49
C GLY A 188 -4.57 -14.33 5.31
N SER A 189 -3.31 -13.98 5.17
CA SER A 189 -2.23 -14.53 5.99
C SER A 189 -1.38 -13.42 6.60
N LEU A 190 -0.71 -13.76 7.68
CA LEU A 190 0.27 -12.92 8.33
C LEU A 190 1.52 -13.76 8.61
N GLN A 191 2.65 -13.28 8.17
CA GLN A 191 3.95 -13.91 8.32
C GLN A 191 4.92 -12.91 8.91
N LEU A 192 5.74 -13.34 9.86
CA LEU A 192 6.67 -12.51 10.59
C LEU A 192 8.09 -13.04 10.44
N PHE A 193 9.04 -12.13 10.28
CA PHE A 193 10.44 -12.45 10.18
C PHE A 193 11.27 -11.49 11.02
N ASP A 194 12.03 -12.02 11.96
CA ASP A 194 13.00 -11.27 12.75
C ASP A 194 14.27 -11.04 11.92
N SER A 195 14.50 -9.81 11.49
CA SER A 195 15.64 -9.49 10.64
C SER A 195 16.96 -9.36 11.41
N LYS A 196 16.92 -9.18 12.74
CA LYS A 196 18.11 -9.20 13.61
C LYS A 196 18.62 -10.62 13.81
N GLU A 197 17.70 -11.50 14.24
CA GLU A 197 17.98 -12.92 14.49
C GLU A 197 17.98 -13.76 13.21
N ARG A 198 17.50 -13.18 12.09
CA ARG A 198 17.39 -13.82 10.77
C ARG A 198 16.58 -15.11 10.80
N LYS A 199 15.45 -15.08 11.48
CA LYS A 199 14.59 -16.25 11.65
C LYS A 199 13.12 -15.92 11.42
N ILE A 200 12.38 -16.90 10.94
CA ILE A 200 10.92 -16.83 10.85
C ILE A 200 10.34 -16.91 12.25
N ILE A 201 9.41 -16.02 12.56
CA ILE A 201 8.69 -16.02 13.82
C ILE A 201 7.40 -16.83 13.61
N ASN A 202 7.31 -17.95 14.32
CA ASN A 202 6.15 -18.85 14.27
C ASN A 202 5.17 -18.61 15.44
N THR A 203 5.40 -17.57 16.25
CA THR A 203 4.50 -17.22 17.35
C THR A 203 3.18 -16.73 16.80
N PRO A 204 2.04 -17.36 17.13
CA PRO A 204 0.75 -16.87 16.68
C PRO A 204 0.44 -15.52 17.35
N ILE A 205 -0.20 -14.64 16.60
CA ILE A 205 -0.76 -13.41 17.17
C ILE A 205 -2.05 -13.80 17.88
N LYS A 206 -2.07 -13.62 19.21
CA LYS A 206 -3.26 -13.87 20.03
C LYS A 206 -4.40 -12.95 19.58
N GLU A 207 -5.63 -13.41 19.69
CA GLU A 207 -6.87 -12.71 19.36
C GLU A 207 -7.03 -12.31 17.88
N LEU A 208 -6.10 -12.66 16.98
CA LEU A 208 -6.22 -12.43 15.55
C LEU A 208 -6.76 -13.68 14.83
N LYS A 209 -7.97 -13.60 14.30
CA LYS A 209 -8.61 -14.67 13.55
C LYS A 209 -8.35 -14.53 12.05
N LEU A 210 -7.39 -15.28 11.52
CA LEU A 210 -6.93 -15.14 10.13
C LEU A 210 -7.96 -15.50 9.07
N GLY A 211 -8.91 -16.38 9.36
CA GLY A 211 -10.01 -16.70 8.44
C GLY A 211 -10.98 -15.54 8.16
N LEU A 212 -10.97 -14.51 9.00
CA LEU A 212 -11.74 -13.27 8.84
C LEU A 212 -10.84 -12.05 8.73
N PHE A 213 -9.59 -12.28 8.33
CA PHE A 213 -8.56 -11.26 8.24
C PHE A 213 -8.32 -10.89 6.78
N PHE A 214 -8.60 -9.66 6.42
CA PHE A 214 -8.54 -9.13 5.05
C PHE A 214 -7.58 -7.93 4.99
N PRO A 215 -6.25 -8.15 5.12
CA PRO A 215 -5.31 -7.06 5.34
C PRO A 215 -5.23 -6.11 4.14
N GLN A 216 -5.41 -4.83 4.42
CA GLN A 216 -5.37 -3.75 3.45
C GLN A 216 -4.13 -2.87 3.63
N SER A 217 -3.70 -2.63 4.85
CA SER A 217 -2.47 -1.89 5.16
C SER A 217 -1.86 -2.30 6.50
N ILE A 218 -0.55 -2.09 6.63
CA ILE A 218 0.22 -2.26 7.86
C ILE A 218 0.98 -0.95 8.10
N PHE A 219 0.93 -0.43 9.31
CA PHE A 219 1.56 0.84 9.66
C PHE A 219 1.87 0.91 11.16
N SER A 220 2.64 1.93 11.58
CA SER A 220 2.92 2.23 12.99
C SER A 220 2.53 3.66 13.32
N ASP A 221 2.42 3.96 14.62
CA ASP A 221 2.16 5.32 15.11
C ASP A 221 3.44 6.18 15.19
N GLY A 222 4.59 5.58 14.96
CA GLY A 222 5.89 6.23 15.06
C GLY A 222 6.34 6.57 16.49
N LYS A 223 5.54 6.23 17.51
CA LYS A 223 5.82 6.55 18.92
C LYS A 223 6.00 5.32 19.79
N THR A 224 5.25 4.28 19.50
CA THR A 224 5.27 3.02 20.25
C THR A 224 5.80 1.88 19.38
N ASP A 225 5.98 0.70 19.98
CA ASP A 225 6.31 -0.52 19.23
C ASP A 225 5.06 -1.23 18.69
N ALA A 226 3.89 -0.61 18.81
CA ALA A 226 2.66 -1.17 18.29
C ALA A 226 2.64 -1.13 16.75
N VAL A 227 2.19 -2.23 16.17
CA VAL A 227 1.90 -2.35 14.74
C VAL A 227 0.40 -2.35 14.55
N TYR A 228 -0.06 -1.57 13.59
CA TYR A 228 -1.48 -1.48 13.27
C TYR A 228 -1.75 -2.15 11.93
N ILE A 229 -2.84 -2.91 11.86
CA ILE A 229 -3.30 -3.53 10.61
C ILE A 229 -4.74 -3.13 10.35
N ALA A 230 -4.97 -2.47 9.24
CA ALA A 230 -6.30 -2.27 8.71
C ALA A 230 -6.71 -3.51 7.93
N SER A 231 -7.88 -4.03 8.23
CA SER A 231 -8.46 -5.22 7.62
C SER A 231 -9.85 -4.88 7.11
N GLY A 232 -10.15 -5.17 5.86
CA GLY A 232 -11.47 -4.87 5.31
C GLY A 232 -11.79 -5.69 4.07
N ILE A 233 -13.06 -6.06 3.97
CA ILE A 233 -13.63 -6.73 2.80
C ILE A 233 -14.82 -5.94 2.28
N GLN A 234 -14.94 -5.92 0.98
CA GLN A 234 -16.03 -5.31 0.27
C GLN A 234 -16.72 -6.36 -0.58
N HIS A 235 -17.59 -7.13 0.07
CA HIS A 235 -18.38 -8.16 -0.59
C HIS A 235 -19.84 -7.70 -0.68
N PHE A 236 -20.81 -8.43 -0.14
CA PHE A 236 -22.22 -8.02 -0.14
C PHE A 236 -22.50 -6.88 0.86
N VAL A 237 -21.77 -6.86 1.95
CA VAL A 237 -21.82 -5.80 2.97
C VAL A 237 -20.40 -5.37 3.24
N PRO A 238 -20.09 -4.07 3.15
CA PRO A 238 -18.79 -3.56 3.56
C PRO A 238 -18.51 -3.94 5.02
N SER A 239 -17.32 -4.41 5.30
CA SER A 239 -16.87 -4.71 6.65
C SER A 239 -15.40 -4.40 6.80
N GLY A 240 -14.96 -4.18 8.01
CA GLY A 240 -13.55 -4.01 8.31
C GLY A 240 -13.27 -3.55 9.73
N ASP A 241 -12.06 -3.79 10.13
CA ASP A 241 -11.54 -3.59 11.47
C ASP A 241 -10.17 -2.94 11.42
N ILE A 242 -9.74 -2.34 12.53
CA ILE A 242 -8.35 -1.98 12.76
C ILE A 242 -7.87 -2.68 14.01
N PHE A 243 -6.80 -3.43 13.86
CA PHE A 243 -6.10 -4.11 14.93
C PHE A 243 -4.86 -3.33 15.35
N LYS A 244 -4.70 -3.11 16.65
CA LYS A 244 -3.44 -2.73 17.29
C LYS A 244 -2.77 -4.01 17.78
N ILE A 245 -1.54 -4.26 17.39
CA ILE A 245 -0.80 -5.45 17.79
C ILE A 245 0.41 -5.00 18.60
N GLN A 246 0.49 -5.48 19.82
CA GLN A 246 1.58 -5.23 20.74
C GLN A 246 1.90 -6.52 21.50
N ASP A 247 3.17 -6.87 21.65
CA ASP A 247 3.62 -8.08 22.33
C ASP A 247 2.91 -9.36 21.83
N TYR A 248 2.76 -9.47 20.50
CA TYR A 248 2.06 -10.58 19.81
C TYR A 248 0.61 -10.77 20.26
N THR A 249 -0.04 -9.71 20.72
CA THR A 249 -1.46 -9.72 21.08
C THR A 249 -2.18 -8.64 20.26
N ALA A 250 -3.25 -9.03 19.57
CA ALA A 250 -4.07 -8.11 18.80
C ALA A 250 -5.23 -7.59 19.65
N GLU A 251 -5.43 -6.28 19.62
CA GLU A 251 -6.60 -5.61 20.14
C GLU A 251 -7.37 -4.97 18.96
N LYS A 252 -8.67 -5.21 18.87
CA LYS A 252 -9.51 -4.57 17.87
C LYS A 252 -9.88 -3.17 18.36
N ILE A 253 -9.21 -2.14 17.83
CA ILE A 253 -9.44 -0.74 18.19
C ILE A 253 -10.54 -0.08 17.36
N LEU A 254 -10.86 -0.59 16.19
CA LEU A 254 -12.03 -0.25 15.39
C LEU A 254 -12.76 -1.54 15.05
N ASP A 255 -14.03 -1.61 15.46
CA ASP A 255 -14.93 -2.70 15.14
C ASP A 255 -16.13 -2.15 14.36
N ASN A 256 -16.20 -2.53 13.10
CA ASN A 256 -17.28 -2.06 12.23
C ASN A 256 -18.52 -2.96 12.28
N GLU A 257 -18.40 -4.16 12.87
CA GLU A 257 -19.53 -5.09 13.03
C GLU A 257 -20.54 -4.61 14.05
N ASP A 258 -20.11 -3.78 15.01
CA ASP A 258 -20.99 -3.14 16.01
C ASP A 258 -21.92 -2.07 15.39
N ARG A 259 -21.71 -1.69 14.12
CA ARG A 259 -22.54 -0.71 13.42
C ARG A 259 -23.73 -1.35 12.72
N PRO A 260 -24.85 -0.60 12.56
CA PRO A 260 -25.93 -1.01 11.68
C PRO A 260 -25.40 -1.35 10.27
N ARG A 261 -26.02 -2.33 9.60
CA ARG A 261 -25.54 -2.89 8.34
C ARG A 261 -25.35 -1.84 7.24
N ASP A 262 -26.23 -0.85 7.16
CA ASP A 262 -26.21 0.25 6.19
C ASP A 262 -25.17 1.34 6.52
N GLU A 263 -24.69 1.37 7.78
CA GLU A 263 -23.64 2.29 8.23
C GLU A 263 -22.23 1.66 8.19
N ARG A 264 -22.13 0.39 7.92
CA ARG A 264 -20.84 -0.31 7.87
C ARG A 264 -19.95 0.25 6.77
N LEU A 265 -18.68 0.37 7.11
CA LEU A 265 -17.66 0.88 6.20
C LEU A 265 -16.67 -0.25 5.83
N PHE A 266 -16.25 -0.26 4.60
CA PHE A 266 -15.02 -0.94 4.20
C PHE A 266 -13.85 -0.19 4.83
N ILE A 267 -12.95 -0.90 5.50
CA ILE A 267 -11.72 -0.33 6.06
C ILE A 267 -10.57 -0.69 5.12
N GLY A 268 -10.15 0.29 4.33
CA GLY A 268 -9.12 0.13 3.30
C GLY A 268 -7.74 0.58 3.74
N ALA A 269 -6.99 1.14 2.79
CA ALA A 269 -5.68 1.72 3.07
C ALA A 269 -5.76 2.74 4.21
N SER A 270 -4.83 2.65 5.14
CA SER A 270 -4.80 3.49 6.33
C SER A 270 -3.38 3.93 6.65
N THR A 271 -3.25 5.10 7.28
CA THR A 271 -1.96 5.64 7.73
C THR A 271 -2.18 6.57 8.93
N ILE A 272 -1.12 6.88 9.65
CA ILE A 272 -1.14 7.78 10.80
C ILE A 272 -0.25 8.99 10.52
N ASP A 273 -0.71 10.18 10.91
CA ASP A 273 0.17 11.31 11.14
C ASP A 273 0.90 11.10 12.48
N PRO A 274 2.21 10.85 12.46
CA PRO A 274 2.95 10.55 13.69
C PRO A 274 3.04 11.75 14.65
N THR A 275 2.85 12.96 14.14
CA THR A 275 2.92 14.20 14.94
C THR A 275 1.65 14.42 15.75
N THR A 276 0.51 14.39 15.08
CA THR A 276 -0.80 14.65 15.70
C THR A 276 -1.51 13.39 16.20
N GLN A 277 -0.98 12.20 15.88
CA GLN A 277 -1.62 10.91 16.15
C GLN A 277 -3.03 10.83 15.54
N THR A 278 -3.17 11.40 14.36
CA THR A 278 -4.41 11.32 13.58
C THR A 278 -4.33 10.14 12.62
N LEU A 279 -5.27 9.24 12.74
CA LEU A 279 -5.45 8.10 11.84
C LEU A 279 -6.31 8.52 10.65
N TYR A 280 -5.84 8.22 9.44
CA TYR A 280 -6.55 8.40 8.18
C TYR A 280 -6.92 7.03 7.61
N ILE A 281 -8.15 6.90 7.15
CA ILE A 281 -8.74 5.63 6.72
C ILE A 281 -9.47 5.83 5.39
N ALA A 282 -9.08 5.11 4.37
CA ALA A 282 -9.82 5.04 3.12
C ALA A 282 -11.00 4.06 3.28
N THR A 283 -12.18 4.50 2.85
CA THR A 283 -13.42 3.72 2.89
C THR A 283 -14.14 3.81 1.54
N GLN A 284 -15.21 3.06 1.34
CA GLN A 284 -16.05 3.20 0.14
C GLN A 284 -16.81 4.54 0.05
N LYS A 285 -16.87 5.32 1.14
CA LYS A 285 -17.57 6.62 1.19
C LYS A 285 -16.62 7.82 1.10
N GLY A 286 -15.31 7.61 1.25
CA GLY A 286 -14.33 8.67 1.26
C GLY A 286 -13.16 8.35 2.20
N ILE A 287 -12.29 9.32 2.38
CA ILE A 287 -11.22 9.26 3.35
C ILE A 287 -11.70 9.88 4.65
N TYR A 288 -11.62 9.12 5.72
CA TYR A 288 -12.01 9.52 7.07
C TYR A 288 -10.78 9.81 7.92
N LYS A 289 -10.96 10.62 8.95
CA LYS A 289 -9.95 10.83 9.99
C LYS A 289 -10.54 10.66 11.38
N THR A 290 -9.69 10.25 12.32
CA THR A 290 -10.01 10.12 13.73
C THR A 290 -8.73 10.24 14.56
N PRO A 291 -8.76 10.77 15.79
CA PRO A 291 -7.65 10.62 16.71
C PRO A 291 -7.38 9.14 16.98
N LEU A 292 -6.12 8.75 17.02
CA LEU A 292 -5.74 7.42 17.47
C LEU A 292 -5.94 7.35 18.98
N PRO A 293 -6.75 6.42 19.51
CA PRO A 293 -6.94 6.31 20.94
C PRO A 293 -5.67 5.76 21.61
N GLU A 294 -5.26 6.34 22.71
CA GLU A 294 -4.18 5.76 23.53
C GLU A 294 -4.59 4.39 24.07
N ASN A 295 -5.85 4.29 24.54
CA ASN A 295 -6.47 3.07 25.05
C ASN A 295 -7.91 2.97 24.54
N GLY A 296 -8.40 1.74 24.38
CA GLY A 296 -9.77 1.47 24.00
C GLY A 296 -10.05 1.60 22.50
N ARG A 297 -11.30 1.89 22.15
CA ARG A 297 -11.82 1.79 20.79
C ARG A 297 -12.10 3.14 20.15
N ILE A 298 -11.99 3.19 18.85
CA ILE A 298 -12.45 4.29 18.00
C ILE A 298 -13.97 4.25 17.94
N THR A 299 -14.62 5.25 18.48
CA THR A 299 -16.09 5.36 18.51
C THR A 299 -16.62 6.25 17.40
N THR A 300 -15.83 7.25 16.97
CA THR A 300 -16.25 8.24 15.98
C THR A 300 -15.18 8.45 14.93
N MET A 301 -15.61 8.61 13.68
CA MET A 301 -14.74 8.99 12.56
C MET A 301 -15.41 10.12 11.79
N LYS A 302 -14.63 11.10 11.36
CA LYS A 302 -15.10 12.22 10.56
C LYS A 302 -14.67 12.06 9.11
N LEU A 303 -15.63 12.18 8.19
CA LEU A 303 -15.32 12.26 6.76
C LEU A 303 -14.41 13.49 6.54
N LEU A 304 -13.24 13.26 5.97
CA LEU A 304 -12.30 14.32 5.63
C LEU A 304 -12.63 14.87 4.24
N PHE A 305 -12.68 13.99 3.24
CA PHE A 305 -13.11 14.32 1.88
C PHE A 305 -13.48 13.06 1.10
N ASN A 306 -14.20 13.27 -0.01
CA ASN A 306 -14.43 12.25 -1.02
C ASN A 306 -13.59 12.62 -2.25
N PRO A 307 -12.63 11.78 -2.69
CA PRO A 307 -11.73 12.11 -3.80
C PRO A 307 -12.39 12.16 -5.18
N GLN A 308 -13.68 11.84 -5.33
CA GLN A 308 -14.40 11.89 -6.58
C GLN A 308 -13.69 11.14 -7.72
N LEU A 309 -13.36 9.87 -7.47
CA LEU A 309 -12.61 9.05 -8.41
C LEU A 309 -13.41 8.80 -9.70
N TYR A 310 -12.71 8.88 -10.82
CA TYR A 310 -13.25 8.54 -12.13
C TYR A 310 -13.06 7.03 -12.40
N TRP A 311 -14.02 6.43 -13.11
CA TRP A 311 -13.99 5.04 -13.55
C TRP A 311 -14.33 4.95 -15.03
N GLU A 312 -13.47 4.32 -15.84
CA GLU A 312 -13.79 4.00 -17.25
C GLU A 312 -14.93 2.99 -17.35
N ARG A 313 -15.01 2.07 -16.41
CA ARG A 313 -16.13 1.16 -16.19
C ARG A 313 -16.48 1.19 -14.72
N GLU A 314 -17.76 1.38 -14.41
CA GLU A 314 -18.20 1.20 -13.03
C GLU A 314 -17.82 -0.23 -12.59
N PRO A 315 -17.14 -0.36 -11.43
CA PRO A 315 -16.80 -1.67 -10.92
C PRO A 315 -18.07 -2.48 -10.73
N LEU A 316 -18.09 -3.71 -11.25
CA LEU A 316 -19.21 -4.63 -11.13
C LEU A 316 -19.45 -5.05 -9.67
N ALA A 317 -18.42 -4.97 -8.80
CA ALA A 317 -18.54 -5.28 -7.40
C ALA A 317 -19.27 -4.16 -6.66
N ILE A 318 -20.34 -4.52 -5.97
CA ILE A 318 -21.06 -3.65 -5.05
C ILE A 318 -20.05 -3.08 -4.06
N GLY A 319 -19.88 -1.77 -4.07
CA GLY A 319 -19.01 -1.06 -3.14
C GLY A 319 -17.57 -0.77 -3.58
N ALA A 320 -17.10 -1.28 -4.71
CA ALA A 320 -15.74 -1.01 -5.21
C ALA A 320 -15.56 0.41 -5.77
N LYS A 321 -16.46 1.36 -5.47
CA LYS A 321 -16.44 2.72 -6.02
C LYS A 321 -15.26 3.57 -5.55
N MET A 322 -14.49 3.11 -4.59
CA MET A 322 -13.32 3.82 -4.11
C MET A 322 -12.16 2.88 -3.82
N ALA A 323 -11.35 2.65 -4.82
CA ALA A 323 -10.13 1.86 -4.67
C ALA A 323 -8.94 2.78 -4.41
N ILE A 324 -8.78 3.18 -3.15
CA ILE A 324 -7.52 3.73 -2.65
C ILE A 324 -6.64 2.55 -2.23
N GLU A 325 -5.54 2.37 -2.94
CA GLU A 325 -4.63 1.25 -2.70
C GLU A 325 -3.64 1.50 -1.56
N LYS A 326 -3.23 2.77 -1.41
CA LYS A 326 -2.27 3.19 -0.39
C LYS A 326 -2.54 4.61 0.08
N LEU A 327 -2.21 4.87 1.35
CA LEU A 327 -2.16 6.19 1.97
C LEU A 327 -0.79 6.43 2.58
N TRP A 328 -0.31 7.66 2.48
CA TRP A 328 0.88 8.14 3.19
C TRP A 328 0.61 9.51 3.77
N PHE A 329 1.13 9.76 4.95
CA PHE A 329 1.14 11.08 5.54
C PHE A 329 2.58 11.52 5.77
N THR A 330 2.97 12.66 5.20
CA THR A 330 4.27 13.27 5.40
C THR A 330 4.16 14.78 5.24
N ASP A 331 4.90 15.54 6.05
CA ASP A 331 5.00 17.01 6.01
C ASP A 331 3.67 17.76 5.85
N GLY A 332 2.66 17.33 6.64
CA GLY A 332 1.34 17.96 6.64
C GLY A 332 0.46 17.62 5.44
N LYS A 333 0.91 16.76 4.53
CA LYS A 333 0.19 16.35 3.32
C LYS A 333 -0.23 14.88 3.41
N LEU A 334 -1.46 14.59 2.99
CA LEU A 334 -1.95 13.22 2.82
C LEU A 334 -1.91 12.85 1.34
N PHE A 335 -1.04 11.90 1.01
CA PHE A 335 -0.95 11.33 -0.33
C PHE A 335 -1.79 10.06 -0.42
N PHE A 336 -2.43 9.86 -1.54
CA PHE A 336 -3.16 8.64 -1.80
C PHE A 336 -2.93 8.13 -3.22
N LEU A 337 -2.80 6.82 -3.34
CA LEU A 337 -2.71 6.12 -4.62
C LEU A 337 -4.04 5.45 -4.90
N SER A 338 -4.65 5.81 -6.02
CA SER A 338 -5.87 5.19 -6.50
C SER A 338 -5.61 4.25 -7.66
N TYR A 339 -6.45 3.24 -7.81
CA TYR A 339 -6.28 2.21 -8.84
C TYR A 339 -6.25 2.75 -10.28
N GLN A 340 -7.10 3.73 -10.60
CA GLN A 340 -7.23 4.27 -11.96
C GLN A 340 -6.96 5.78 -12.07
N ASN A 341 -6.95 6.50 -10.97
CA ASN A 341 -6.83 7.95 -11.00
C ASN A 341 -5.42 8.45 -10.63
N GLY A 342 -4.45 7.53 -10.52
CA GLY A 342 -3.08 7.87 -10.19
C GLY A 342 -2.92 8.37 -8.75
N ILE A 343 -2.11 9.39 -8.57
CA ILE A 343 -1.70 9.90 -7.26
C ILE A 343 -2.45 11.19 -6.97
N GLY A 344 -3.13 11.24 -5.82
CA GLY A 344 -3.72 12.45 -5.28
C GLY A 344 -2.99 12.95 -4.03
N VAL A 345 -3.06 14.24 -3.80
CA VAL A 345 -2.50 14.94 -2.66
C VAL A 345 -3.60 15.77 -2.01
N TYR A 346 -3.80 15.60 -0.72
CA TYR A 346 -4.71 16.42 0.08
C TYR A 346 -3.89 17.28 1.06
N GLN A 347 -4.12 18.58 1.01
CA GLN A 347 -3.53 19.54 1.93
C GLN A 347 -4.56 20.65 2.22
N GLU A 348 -4.79 20.98 3.49
CA GLU A 348 -5.61 22.12 3.94
C GLU A 348 -7.00 22.25 3.28
N GLY A 349 -7.66 21.12 3.01
CA GLY A 349 -8.99 21.10 2.41
C GLY A 349 -9.00 21.03 0.88
N VAL A 350 -7.86 21.09 0.23
CA VAL A 350 -7.73 20.99 -1.23
C VAL A 350 -7.23 19.61 -1.61
N VAL A 351 -7.80 19.05 -2.66
CA VAL A 351 -7.37 17.78 -3.29
C VAL A 351 -6.82 18.10 -4.67
N ASP A 352 -5.56 17.83 -4.88
CA ASP A 352 -4.90 17.93 -6.18
C ASP A 352 -4.54 16.54 -6.70
N TYR A 353 -4.66 16.34 -8.01
CA TYR A 353 -4.18 15.13 -8.66
C TYR A 353 -2.94 15.44 -9.47
N LEU A 354 -1.92 14.61 -9.35
CA LEU A 354 -0.78 14.69 -10.24
C LEU A 354 -1.24 14.33 -11.65
N ASN A 355 -1.15 15.32 -12.56
CA ASN A 355 -1.48 15.12 -13.97
C ASN A 355 -0.43 14.20 -14.59
N ILE A 356 -0.76 12.92 -14.64
CA ILE A 356 0.03 11.89 -15.30
C ILE A 356 -0.48 11.82 -16.73
N GLN A 357 0.11 12.63 -17.60
CA GLN A 357 -0.14 12.61 -19.05
C GLN A 357 0.65 11.48 -19.72
#